data_f2417bb2fd912fc0e9f2d11bfdf5d4a4
#
_entry.id   f2417bb2fd912fc0e9f2d11bfdf5d4a4
#
_cell.length_a   1.000
_cell.length_b   1.000
_cell.length_c   1.000
_cell.angle_alpha   90.00
_cell.angle_beta   90.00
_cell.angle_gamma   90.00
#
_symmetry.space_group_name_H-M   'P 1'
#
loop_
_entity.id
_entity.type
_entity.pdbx_description
1 polymer ?
#
loop_
_entity_poly.entity_id
_entity_poly.type
_entity_poly.pdbx_seq_one_letter_code
_entity_poly.pdbx_strand_id
1 'polypeptide(L)'
;MPEPIEPRIERFSTRRTGRCAVRGPEDMAAVQELWIVLHGYGQLASRFVGGFGAIDDGSRLIVAPEALSRFYDARTPLASHIAAEVGASWMTREDRADEIEDQAHWLAQVLETYRARVAGDVPLTVLGFSQGAAAASRWVARGGVAPAHLICWGASLAPELDLGAGAPLAATRCTVVVGERDVFVSAAQIAVERARLDAARFTHAFEHFAGGHRLDDATLARVAGVARVVGGAPATPAFP
;
A
#
# COMPACT_ATOMS: atom_id res chain seq x y z
N MET A 1 -24.89 42.81 22.42
CA MET A 1 -23.73 42.42 21.59
C MET A 1 -24.26 41.43 20.57
N PRO A 2 -24.07 41.60 19.26
CA PRO A 2 -24.42 40.57 18.31
C PRO A 2 -23.56 39.33 18.58
N GLU A 3 -24.16 38.14 18.48
CA GLU A 3 -23.43 36.89 18.61
C GLU A 3 -22.32 36.82 17.55
N PRO A 4 -21.14 36.28 17.88
CA PRO A 4 -20.09 36.10 16.88
C PRO A 4 -20.58 35.16 15.77
N ILE A 5 -20.44 35.61 14.52
CA ILE A 5 -20.74 34.75 13.34
C ILE A 5 -19.64 33.68 13.26
N GLU A 6 -20.01 32.43 13.46
CA GLU A 6 -19.08 31.33 13.28
C GLU A 6 -18.72 31.12 11.79
N PRO A 7 -17.44 30.90 11.45
CA PRO A 7 -17.05 30.62 10.09
C PRO A 7 -17.65 29.30 9.60
N ARG A 8 -18.09 29.24 8.35
CA ARG A 8 -18.53 28.02 7.69
C ARG A 8 -17.48 27.55 6.69
N ILE A 9 -17.34 26.25 6.55
CA ILE A 9 -16.46 25.62 5.58
C ILE A 9 -17.27 25.23 4.35
N GLU A 10 -16.83 25.69 3.17
CA GLU A 10 -17.41 25.31 1.88
C GLU A 10 -16.39 24.48 1.10
N ARG A 11 -16.85 23.41 0.43
CA ARG A 11 -16.00 22.45 -0.28
C ARG A 11 -16.16 22.59 -1.77
N PHE A 12 -15.05 22.52 -2.48
CA PHE A 12 -14.99 22.63 -3.94
C PHE A 12 -14.08 21.55 -4.51
N SER A 13 -14.55 20.83 -5.52
CA SER A 13 -13.70 19.91 -6.27
C SER A 13 -12.71 20.69 -7.14
N THR A 14 -11.45 20.26 -7.15
CA THR A 14 -10.40 20.86 -7.96
C THR A 14 -9.53 19.79 -8.62
N ARG A 15 -8.85 20.17 -9.72
CA ARG A 15 -7.91 19.27 -10.39
C ARG A 15 -6.57 19.26 -9.65
N ARG A 16 -6.01 18.07 -9.49
CA ARG A 16 -4.67 17.87 -8.94
C ARG A 16 -3.90 16.84 -9.77
N THR A 17 -2.62 17.12 -10.05
CA THR A 17 -1.74 16.17 -10.73
C THR A 17 -1.22 15.16 -9.70
N GLY A 18 -1.61 13.89 -9.87
CA GLY A 18 -1.00 12.75 -9.19
C GLY A 18 0.23 12.26 -9.94
N ARG A 19 1.10 11.50 -9.27
CA ARG A 19 2.25 10.83 -9.88
C ARG A 19 2.39 9.41 -9.36
N CYS A 20 2.98 8.53 -10.19
CA CYS A 20 3.34 7.18 -9.81
C CYS A 20 4.84 6.98 -10.01
N ALA A 21 5.45 6.16 -9.17
CA ALA A 21 6.72 5.54 -9.45
C ALA A 21 6.45 4.12 -9.96
N VAL A 22 7.24 3.66 -10.94
CA VAL A 22 7.01 2.39 -11.62
C VAL A 22 8.30 1.58 -11.64
N ARG A 23 8.18 0.28 -11.44
CA ARG A 23 9.25 -0.70 -11.54
C ARG A 23 8.73 -1.93 -12.29
N GLY A 24 9.57 -2.52 -13.13
CA GLY A 24 9.23 -3.71 -13.92
C GLY A 24 9.63 -3.55 -15.38
N PRO A 25 9.16 -4.43 -16.27
CA PRO A 25 9.55 -4.42 -17.66
C PRO A 25 9.04 -3.18 -18.40
N GLU A 26 9.82 -2.70 -19.36
CA GLU A 26 9.39 -1.63 -20.28
C GLU A 26 8.41 -2.19 -21.33
N ASP A 27 8.60 -3.45 -21.74
CA ASP A 27 7.68 -4.17 -22.61
C ASP A 27 6.45 -4.63 -21.83
N MET A 28 5.32 -3.98 -22.05
CA MET A 28 4.06 -4.30 -21.39
C MET A 28 3.51 -5.68 -21.77
N ALA A 29 3.96 -6.27 -22.88
CA ALA A 29 3.59 -7.63 -23.25
C ALA A 29 4.27 -8.71 -22.39
N ALA A 30 5.38 -8.37 -21.74
CA ALA A 30 6.08 -9.26 -20.80
C ALA A 30 5.41 -9.32 -19.43
N VAL A 31 4.47 -8.41 -19.14
CA VAL A 31 3.82 -8.32 -17.83
C VAL A 31 2.87 -9.49 -17.63
N GLN A 32 3.08 -10.28 -16.58
CA GLN A 32 2.24 -11.41 -16.17
C GLN A 32 1.45 -11.12 -14.88
N GLU A 33 1.85 -10.10 -14.11
CA GLU A 33 1.17 -9.68 -12.88
C GLU A 33 1.29 -8.17 -12.68
N LEU A 34 0.19 -7.51 -12.34
CA LEU A 34 0.15 -6.08 -12.01
C LEU A 34 0.09 -5.91 -10.49
N TRP A 35 0.98 -5.10 -9.95
CA TRP A 35 1.01 -4.72 -8.53
C TRP A 35 0.72 -3.24 -8.38
N ILE A 36 -0.27 -2.88 -7.55
CA ILE A 36 -0.49 -1.51 -7.08
C ILE A 36 -0.04 -1.46 -5.63
N VAL A 37 0.99 -0.66 -5.33
CA VAL A 37 1.63 -0.64 -4.01
C VAL A 37 1.53 0.74 -3.37
N LEU A 38 0.93 0.82 -2.19
CA LEU A 38 0.63 2.06 -1.48
C LEU A 38 1.59 2.24 -0.31
N HIS A 39 2.33 3.34 -0.33
CA HIS A 39 3.36 3.67 0.66
C HIS A 39 2.78 4.05 2.03
N GLY A 40 3.62 4.05 3.07
CA GLY A 40 3.27 4.52 4.41
C GLY A 40 3.27 6.04 4.54
N TYR A 41 2.76 6.54 5.68
CA TYR A 41 2.79 7.96 6.02
C TYR A 41 4.21 8.53 5.93
N GLY A 42 4.37 9.69 5.33
CA GLY A 42 5.64 10.39 5.20
C GLY A 42 6.59 9.82 4.15
N GLN A 43 6.24 8.72 3.48
CA GLN A 43 7.04 8.18 2.38
C GLN A 43 6.66 8.83 1.04
N LEU A 44 7.58 8.78 0.07
CA LEU A 44 7.31 9.10 -1.33
C LEU A 44 7.32 7.82 -2.17
N ALA A 45 6.46 7.77 -3.16
CA ALA A 45 6.34 6.62 -4.07
C ALA A 45 7.67 6.23 -4.72
N SER A 46 8.48 7.22 -5.11
CA SER A 46 9.80 7.01 -5.75
C SER A 46 10.81 6.29 -4.85
N ARG A 47 10.76 6.50 -3.53
CA ARG A 47 11.60 5.77 -2.57
C ARG A 47 11.00 4.41 -2.23
N PHE A 48 9.66 4.37 -2.06
CA PHE A 48 8.95 3.17 -1.64
C PHE A 48 9.05 2.04 -2.67
N VAL A 49 8.93 2.33 -3.97
CA VAL A 49 9.02 1.33 -5.04
C VAL A 49 10.37 0.60 -5.07
N GLY A 50 11.43 1.24 -4.55
CA GLY A 50 12.76 0.63 -4.42
C GLY A 50 12.79 -0.61 -3.51
N GLY A 51 11.86 -0.70 -2.54
CA GLY A 51 11.73 -1.85 -1.63
C GLY A 51 11.16 -3.12 -2.27
N PHE A 52 10.85 -3.12 -3.56
CA PHE A 52 10.24 -4.26 -4.25
C PHE A 52 11.24 -5.04 -5.13
N GLY A 53 12.55 -4.82 -4.95
CA GLY A 53 13.59 -5.51 -5.72
C GLY A 53 13.54 -7.04 -5.62
N ALA A 54 13.13 -7.58 -4.49
CA ALA A 54 13.05 -9.02 -4.25
C ALA A 54 12.01 -9.75 -5.10
N ILE A 55 11.07 -9.02 -5.71
CA ILE A 55 10.03 -9.59 -6.58
C ILE A 55 10.09 -9.06 -8.02
N ASP A 56 11.11 -8.28 -8.35
CA ASP A 56 11.36 -7.75 -9.69
C ASP A 56 12.09 -8.80 -10.54
N ASP A 57 11.32 -9.69 -11.13
CA ASP A 57 11.80 -10.79 -11.96
C ASP A 57 11.59 -10.56 -13.46
N GLY A 58 11.21 -9.34 -13.85
CA GLY A 58 10.92 -8.98 -15.23
C GLY A 58 9.51 -9.37 -15.73
N SER A 59 8.70 -10.02 -14.88
CA SER A 59 7.30 -10.38 -15.22
C SER A 59 6.26 -9.55 -14.44
N ARG A 60 6.67 -8.82 -13.42
CA ARG A 60 5.79 -8.01 -12.58
C ARG A 60 5.91 -6.53 -12.90
N LEU A 61 4.77 -5.89 -13.15
CA LEU A 61 4.68 -4.43 -13.24
C LEU A 61 4.23 -3.87 -11.88
N ILE A 62 5.13 -3.21 -11.18
CA ILE A 62 4.91 -2.66 -9.84
C ILE A 62 4.70 -1.16 -9.96
N VAL A 63 3.49 -0.71 -9.70
CA VAL A 63 3.08 0.70 -9.78
C VAL A 63 2.84 1.20 -8.37
N ALA A 64 3.57 2.23 -7.97
CA ALA A 64 3.43 2.92 -6.70
C ALA A 64 2.78 4.29 -6.93
N PRO A 65 1.47 4.45 -6.79
CA PRO A 65 0.84 5.75 -6.73
C PRO A 65 1.35 6.52 -5.52
N GLU A 66 1.56 7.83 -5.67
CA GLU A 66 1.85 8.69 -4.53
C GLU A 66 0.56 9.28 -3.97
N ALA A 67 0.45 9.28 -2.65
CA ALA A 67 -0.65 9.93 -1.94
C ALA A 67 -0.73 11.41 -2.31
N LEU A 68 -1.94 11.94 -2.46
CA LEU A 68 -2.15 13.27 -3.02
C LEU A 68 -1.67 14.40 -2.10
N SER A 69 -1.66 14.21 -0.78
CA SER A 69 -1.31 15.25 0.20
C SER A 69 0.17 15.19 0.56
N ARG A 70 0.98 16.07 -0.09
CA ARG A 70 2.42 16.22 0.23
C ARG A 70 2.62 17.28 1.29
N PHE A 71 3.61 17.07 2.15
CA PHE A 71 3.98 17.99 3.22
C PHE A 71 5.49 17.96 3.46
N TYR A 72 6.00 19.03 4.05
CA TYR A 72 7.38 19.03 4.56
C TYR A 72 7.44 18.30 5.90
N ASP A 73 8.40 17.38 6.06
CA ASP A 73 8.58 16.68 7.32
C ASP A 73 9.00 17.66 8.40
N ALA A 74 8.16 17.80 9.43
CA ALA A 74 8.36 18.73 10.54
C ALA A 74 9.61 18.42 11.39
N ARG A 75 10.23 17.26 11.23
CA ARG A 75 11.50 16.89 11.86
C ARG A 75 12.70 17.64 11.27
N THR A 76 12.54 18.27 10.11
CA THR A 76 13.56 19.13 9.53
C THR A 76 13.45 20.53 10.13
N PRO A 77 14.53 21.12 10.72
CA PRO A 77 14.49 22.48 11.27
C PRO A 77 13.99 23.50 10.23
N LEU A 78 13.07 24.39 10.62
CA LEU A 78 12.43 25.39 9.75
C LEU A 78 13.43 26.33 9.02
N ALA A 79 14.67 26.39 9.43
CA ALA A 79 15.69 27.28 8.87
C ALA A 79 16.10 26.95 7.42
N SER A 80 15.64 25.81 6.87
CA SER A 80 16.01 25.40 5.52
C SER A 80 14.86 24.67 4.81
N HIS A 81 13.82 25.37 4.42
CA HIS A 81 12.78 24.81 3.55
C HIS A 81 13.33 24.21 2.24
N ILE A 82 14.51 24.66 1.80
CA ILE A 82 15.19 24.17 0.59
C ILE A 82 15.74 22.75 0.80
N ALA A 83 16.10 22.37 2.04
CA ALA A 83 16.64 21.06 2.38
C ALA A 83 15.64 20.18 3.17
N ALA A 84 14.43 20.65 3.38
CA ALA A 84 13.41 19.89 4.12
C ALA A 84 12.98 18.64 3.34
N GLU A 85 12.96 17.50 4.01
CA GLU A 85 12.41 16.28 3.43
C GLU A 85 10.91 16.44 3.19
N VAL A 86 10.46 15.90 2.05
CA VAL A 86 9.04 15.88 1.68
C VAL A 86 8.52 14.48 1.89
N GLY A 87 7.36 14.40 2.55
CA GLY A 87 6.57 13.20 2.68
C GLY A 87 5.19 13.36 2.03
N ALA A 88 4.47 12.25 1.94
CA ALA A 88 3.09 12.24 1.48
C ALA A 88 2.19 11.46 2.45
N SER A 89 0.91 11.83 2.49
CA SER A 89 -0.12 11.22 3.33
C SER A 89 -1.34 10.86 2.51
N TRP A 90 -1.90 9.69 2.79
CA TRP A 90 -3.14 9.24 2.16
C TRP A 90 -4.34 9.97 2.74
N MET A 91 -4.32 10.27 4.01
CA MET A 91 -5.37 11.04 4.67
C MET A 91 -4.92 11.56 6.03
N THR A 92 -5.65 12.55 6.54
CA THR A 92 -5.58 13.02 7.92
C THR A 92 -6.90 12.75 8.64
N ARG A 93 -7.11 13.37 9.79
CA ARG A 93 -8.42 13.36 10.47
C ARG A 93 -9.34 14.44 9.95
N GLU A 94 -8.76 15.51 9.38
CA GLU A 94 -9.49 16.64 8.83
C GLU A 94 -10.06 16.23 7.46
N ASP A 95 -11.32 16.51 7.22
CA ASP A 95 -12.06 16.17 5.99
C ASP A 95 -11.83 14.73 5.51
N ARG A 96 -11.71 13.80 6.48
CA ARG A 96 -11.30 12.41 6.26
C ARG A 96 -12.14 11.68 5.18
N ALA A 97 -13.42 11.97 5.11
CA ALA A 97 -14.32 11.33 4.14
C ALA A 97 -14.00 11.76 2.71
N ASP A 98 -13.76 13.05 2.52
CA ASP A 98 -13.41 13.62 1.20
C ASP A 98 -12.03 13.11 0.76
N GLU A 99 -11.03 13.07 1.67
CA GLU A 99 -9.71 12.51 1.36
C GLU A 99 -9.77 11.02 0.97
N ILE A 100 -10.62 10.22 1.60
CA ILE A 100 -10.82 8.80 1.24
C ILE A 100 -11.48 8.68 -0.15
N GLU A 101 -12.41 9.55 -0.48
CA GLU A 101 -13.08 9.57 -1.79
C GLU A 101 -12.10 9.96 -2.90
N ASP A 102 -11.37 11.06 -2.73
CA ASP A 102 -10.37 11.53 -3.67
C ASP A 102 -9.29 10.48 -3.96
N GLN A 103 -8.83 9.78 -2.91
CA GLN A 103 -7.88 8.68 -3.05
C GLN A 103 -8.46 7.52 -3.86
N ALA A 104 -9.71 7.13 -3.59
CA ALA A 104 -10.34 6.02 -4.30
C ALA A 104 -10.45 6.34 -5.80
N HIS A 105 -10.83 7.56 -6.16
CA HIS A 105 -10.86 8.02 -7.55
C HIS A 105 -9.47 8.02 -8.18
N TRP A 106 -8.46 8.54 -7.46
CA TRP A 106 -7.08 8.54 -7.93
C TRP A 106 -6.55 7.14 -8.20
N LEU A 107 -6.75 6.21 -7.26
CA LEU A 107 -6.30 4.82 -7.40
C LEU A 107 -7.05 4.09 -8.53
N ALA A 108 -8.34 4.36 -8.72
CA ALA A 108 -9.11 3.81 -9.84
C ALA A 108 -8.55 4.29 -11.18
N GLN A 109 -8.25 5.59 -11.32
CA GLN A 109 -7.64 6.15 -12.53
C GLN A 109 -6.26 5.53 -12.83
N VAL A 110 -5.44 5.31 -11.80
CA VAL A 110 -4.15 4.62 -11.95
C VAL A 110 -4.36 3.20 -12.46
N LEU A 111 -5.23 2.44 -11.82
CA LEU A 111 -5.51 1.06 -12.23
C LEU A 111 -6.00 0.98 -13.67
N GLU A 112 -6.99 1.79 -14.05
CA GLU A 112 -7.50 1.85 -15.42
C GLU A 112 -6.39 2.14 -16.43
N THR A 113 -5.54 3.13 -16.13
CA THR A 113 -4.41 3.50 -16.99
C THR A 113 -3.44 2.34 -17.22
N TYR A 114 -3.09 1.59 -16.19
CA TYR A 114 -2.13 0.48 -16.32
C TYR A 114 -2.78 -0.80 -16.84
N ARG A 115 -4.04 -1.07 -16.54
CA ARG A 115 -4.82 -2.15 -17.16
C ARG A 115 -4.90 -1.97 -18.69
N ALA A 116 -5.09 -0.75 -19.16
CA ALA A 116 -5.12 -0.47 -20.61
C ALA A 116 -3.77 -0.64 -21.32
N ARG A 117 -2.66 -0.66 -20.56
CA ARG A 117 -1.30 -0.80 -21.12
C ARG A 117 -0.81 -2.24 -21.17
N VAL A 118 -1.18 -3.05 -20.18
CA VAL A 118 -0.76 -4.46 -20.10
C VAL A 118 -1.56 -5.31 -21.09
N ALA A 119 -0.94 -6.35 -21.59
CA ALA A 119 -1.61 -7.27 -22.53
C ALA A 119 -2.46 -8.29 -21.75
N GLY A 120 -3.74 -8.35 -22.08
CA GLY A 120 -4.66 -9.31 -21.46
C GLY A 120 -5.09 -9.00 -20.02
N ASP A 121 -5.82 -9.91 -19.42
CA ASP A 121 -6.31 -9.79 -18.04
C ASP A 121 -5.31 -10.48 -17.09
N VAL A 122 -4.27 -9.73 -16.69
CA VAL A 122 -3.27 -10.23 -15.76
C VAL A 122 -3.77 -10.10 -14.31
N PRO A 123 -3.39 -11.02 -13.39
CA PRO A 123 -3.73 -10.92 -11.99
C PRO A 123 -3.29 -9.58 -11.38
N LEU A 124 -4.13 -9.03 -10.50
CA LEU A 124 -3.84 -7.82 -9.74
C LEU A 124 -3.54 -8.18 -8.29
N THR A 125 -2.40 -7.71 -7.79
CA THR A 125 -2.09 -7.67 -6.37
C THR A 125 -2.11 -6.21 -5.89
N VAL A 126 -2.78 -5.96 -4.76
CA VAL A 126 -2.75 -4.65 -4.08
C VAL A 126 -2.01 -4.84 -2.77
N LEU A 127 -0.94 -4.05 -2.56
CA LEU A 127 -0.21 -4.02 -1.30
C LEU A 127 -0.28 -2.63 -0.69
N GLY A 128 -0.62 -2.55 0.59
CA GLY A 128 -0.50 -1.31 1.36
C GLY A 128 0.46 -1.47 2.53
N PHE A 129 1.38 -0.53 2.69
CA PHE A 129 2.30 -0.48 3.81
C PHE A 129 1.84 0.57 4.83
N SER A 130 1.73 0.19 6.11
CA SER A 130 1.38 1.10 7.22
C SER A 130 0.08 1.87 6.92
N GLN A 131 0.08 3.20 6.84
CA GLN A 131 -1.09 4.00 6.44
C GLN A 131 -1.65 3.55 5.07
N GLY A 132 -0.79 3.12 4.15
CA GLY A 132 -1.19 2.58 2.85
C GLY A 132 -2.04 1.32 2.94
N ALA A 133 -1.92 0.51 4.01
CA ALA A 133 -2.77 -0.68 4.22
C ALA A 133 -4.24 -0.29 4.43
N ALA A 134 -4.47 0.77 5.21
CA ALA A 134 -5.82 1.30 5.40
C ALA A 134 -6.38 1.93 4.11
N ALA A 135 -5.55 2.62 3.32
CA ALA A 135 -5.95 3.15 2.02
C ALA A 135 -6.29 2.02 1.03
N ALA A 136 -5.44 1.00 0.93
CA ALA A 136 -5.63 -0.16 0.06
C ALA A 136 -6.92 -0.92 0.40
N SER A 137 -7.12 -1.25 1.67
CA SER A 137 -8.30 -2.01 2.11
C SER A 137 -9.61 -1.24 1.91
N ARG A 138 -9.63 0.08 2.13
CA ARG A 138 -10.78 0.94 1.82
C ARG A 138 -11.08 0.98 0.33
N TRP A 139 -10.06 1.11 -0.49
CA TRP A 139 -10.23 1.13 -1.94
C TRP A 139 -10.84 -0.17 -2.45
N VAL A 140 -10.33 -1.33 -2.01
CA VAL A 140 -10.89 -2.65 -2.37
C VAL A 140 -12.33 -2.81 -1.85
N ALA A 141 -12.59 -2.39 -0.61
CA ALA A 141 -13.92 -2.50 -0.01
C ALA A 141 -15.00 -1.66 -0.69
N ARG A 142 -14.63 -0.65 -1.48
CA ARG A 142 -15.61 0.14 -2.29
C ARG A 142 -16.15 -0.62 -3.51
N GLY A 143 -15.58 -1.77 -3.85
CA GLY A 143 -16.07 -2.63 -4.93
C GLY A 143 -15.67 -2.19 -6.34
N GLY A 144 -14.89 -1.11 -6.50
CA GLY A 144 -14.39 -0.67 -7.81
C GLY A 144 -13.19 -1.46 -8.32
N VAL A 145 -12.65 -2.35 -7.49
CA VAL A 145 -11.47 -3.16 -7.79
C VAL A 145 -11.60 -4.53 -7.13
N ALA A 146 -11.23 -5.59 -7.86
CA ALA A 146 -11.22 -6.97 -7.37
C ALA A 146 -9.81 -7.56 -7.54
N PRO A 147 -8.89 -7.33 -6.60
CA PRO A 147 -7.57 -7.91 -6.67
C PRO A 147 -7.63 -9.40 -6.33
N ALA A 148 -6.77 -10.19 -6.97
CA ALA A 148 -6.54 -11.58 -6.60
C ALA A 148 -5.93 -11.69 -5.19
N HIS A 149 -5.15 -10.67 -4.77
CA HIS A 149 -4.53 -10.63 -3.46
C HIS A 149 -4.46 -9.20 -2.92
N LEU A 150 -4.90 -9.01 -1.68
CA LEU A 150 -4.69 -7.81 -0.87
C LEU A 150 -3.65 -8.12 0.21
N ILE A 151 -2.58 -7.34 0.27
CA ILE A 151 -1.53 -7.47 1.28
C ILE A 151 -1.51 -6.20 2.14
N CYS A 152 -1.77 -6.37 3.44
CA CYS A 152 -1.66 -5.31 4.44
C CYS A 152 -0.35 -5.51 5.21
N TRP A 153 0.62 -4.65 5.02
CA TRP A 153 1.97 -4.77 5.59
C TRP A 153 2.25 -3.70 6.66
N GLY A 154 2.68 -4.12 7.85
CA GLY A 154 2.94 -3.22 8.98
C GLY A 154 1.69 -2.50 9.50
N ALA A 155 0.52 -3.00 9.16
CA ALA A 155 -0.78 -2.58 9.66
C ALA A 155 -1.82 -3.61 9.23
N SER A 156 -3.04 -3.48 9.75
CA SER A 156 -4.17 -4.30 9.35
C SER A 156 -5.12 -3.55 8.42
N LEU A 157 -6.23 -4.19 8.06
CA LEU A 157 -7.33 -3.57 7.33
C LEU A 157 -7.90 -2.40 8.13
N ALA A 158 -8.51 -1.43 7.44
CA ALA A 158 -9.20 -0.35 8.12
C ALA A 158 -10.31 -0.89 9.04
N PRO A 159 -10.41 -0.39 10.29
CA PRO A 159 -11.24 -1.02 11.32
C PRO A 159 -12.74 -0.89 11.08
N GLU A 160 -13.18 0.10 10.31
CA GLU A 160 -14.58 0.37 10.00
C GLU A 160 -15.16 -0.45 8.85
N LEU A 161 -14.35 -1.31 8.19
CA LEU A 161 -14.79 -2.03 7.00
C LEU A 161 -15.78 -3.14 7.33
N ASP A 162 -16.81 -3.25 6.49
CA ASP A 162 -17.68 -4.41 6.44
C ASP A 162 -16.91 -5.60 5.83
N LEU A 163 -16.85 -6.70 6.56
CA LEU A 163 -16.19 -7.95 6.17
C LEU A 163 -17.20 -9.09 5.94
N GLY A 164 -18.50 -8.77 5.95
CA GLY A 164 -19.56 -9.75 5.74
C GLY A 164 -19.49 -10.43 4.37
N ALA A 165 -20.13 -11.59 4.24
CA ALA A 165 -20.07 -12.44 3.04
C ALA A 165 -20.53 -11.75 1.74
N GLY A 166 -21.31 -10.67 1.83
CA GLY A 166 -21.75 -9.87 0.67
C GLY A 166 -20.90 -8.66 0.38
N ALA A 167 -19.89 -8.36 1.21
CA ALA A 167 -19.05 -7.20 1.01
C ALA A 167 -18.06 -7.41 -0.18
N PRO A 168 -17.73 -6.36 -0.93
CA PRO A 168 -16.80 -6.47 -2.08
C PRO A 168 -15.45 -7.10 -1.69
N LEU A 169 -14.99 -6.83 -0.48
CA LEU A 169 -13.72 -7.36 0.05
C LEU A 169 -13.78 -8.88 0.33
N ALA A 170 -14.96 -9.46 0.57
CA ALA A 170 -15.12 -10.84 1.02
C ALA A 170 -14.56 -11.90 0.04
N ALA A 171 -14.53 -11.60 -1.26
CA ALA A 171 -13.99 -12.48 -2.29
C ALA A 171 -12.46 -12.36 -2.46
N THR A 172 -11.81 -11.42 -1.76
CA THR A 172 -10.39 -11.12 -1.92
C THR A 172 -9.56 -11.93 -0.92
N ARG A 173 -8.56 -12.66 -1.40
CA ARG A 173 -7.54 -13.23 -0.52
C ARG A 173 -6.78 -12.10 0.19
N CYS A 174 -6.67 -12.16 1.51
CA CYS A 174 -5.98 -11.16 2.29
C CYS A 174 -4.81 -11.76 3.07
N THR A 175 -3.67 -11.06 3.08
CA THR A 175 -2.53 -11.40 3.95
C THR A 175 -2.14 -10.16 4.76
N VAL A 176 -2.08 -10.32 6.08
CA VAL A 176 -1.56 -9.30 7.00
C VAL A 176 -0.12 -9.69 7.35
N VAL A 177 0.84 -8.80 7.07
CA VAL A 177 2.27 -9.03 7.31
C VAL A 177 2.77 -8.10 8.40
N VAL A 178 3.39 -8.64 9.45
CA VAL A 178 3.84 -7.86 10.61
C VAL A 178 5.24 -8.28 11.04
N GLY A 179 6.09 -7.30 11.34
CA GLY A 179 7.38 -7.54 11.97
C GLY A 179 7.21 -7.86 13.46
N GLU A 180 7.91 -8.87 13.95
CA GLU A 180 7.87 -9.28 15.38
C GLU A 180 8.37 -8.18 16.34
N ARG A 181 9.16 -7.22 15.82
CA ARG A 181 9.67 -6.07 16.56
C ARG A 181 9.09 -4.75 16.02
N ASP A 182 7.90 -4.81 15.43
CA ASP A 182 7.20 -3.61 14.97
C ASP A 182 6.72 -2.78 16.16
N VAL A 183 7.18 -1.53 16.24
CA VAL A 183 6.85 -0.63 17.36
C VAL A 183 5.48 0.04 17.22
N PHE A 184 4.88 -0.03 16.03
CA PHE A 184 3.57 0.56 15.74
C PHE A 184 2.43 -0.45 15.79
N VAL A 185 2.76 -1.75 15.74
CA VAL A 185 1.77 -2.84 15.72
C VAL A 185 2.11 -3.85 16.82
N SER A 186 1.38 -3.79 17.90
CA SER A 186 1.58 -4.71 19.03
C SER A 186 0.95 -6.10 18.79
N ALA A 187 1.46 -7.13 19.47
CA ALA A 187 0.87 -8.46 19.45
C ALA A 187 -0.61 -8.47 19.92
N ALA A 188 -0.97 -7.59 20.86
CA ALA A 188 -2.35 -7.46 21.31
C ALA A 188 -3.28 -6.91 20.21
N GLN A 189 -2.82 -5.90 19.44
CA GLN A 189 -3.58 -5.40 18.30
C GLN A 189 -3.76 -6.47 17.22
N ILE A 190 -2.74 -7.28 16.95
CA ILE A 190 -2.82 -8.40 16.01
C ILE A 190 -3.81 -9.46 16.49
N ALA A 191 -3.81 -9.79 17.79
CA ALA A 191 -4.77 -10.74 18.36
C ALA A 191 -6.23 -10.25 18.23
N VAL A 192 -6.48 -8.96 18.49
CA VAL A 192 -7.80 -8.33 18.31
C VAL A 192 -8.23 -8.38 16.84
N GLU A 193 -7.31 -8.05 15.93
CA GLU A 193 -7.62 -8.06 14.49
C GLU A 193 -7.89 -9.48 13.99
N ARG A 194 -7.08 -10.46 14.40
CA ARG A 194 -7.32 -11.86 14.06
C ARG A 194 -8.73 -12.29 14.50
N ALA A 195 -9.08 -11.99 15.74
CA ALA A 195 -10.41 -12.32 16.26
C ALA A 195 -11.54 -11.65 15.48
N ARG A 196 -11.33 -10.39 15.01
CA ARG A 196 -12.29 -9.67 14.16
C ARG A 196 -12.48 -10.34 12.80
N LEU A 197 -11.38 -10.74 12.16
CA LEU A 197 -11.39 -11.41 10.85
C LEU A 197 -12.01 -12.81 10.96
N ASP A 198 -11.67 -13.57 12.01
CA ASP A 198 -12.23 -14.89 12.28
C ASP A 198 -13.76 -14.81 12.53
N ALA A 199 -14.21 -13.86 13.34
CA ALA A 199 -15.64 -13.66 13.64
C ALA A 199 -16.44 -13.32 12.37
N ALA A 200 -15.85 -12.57 11.44
CA ALA A 200 -16.44 -12.27 10.15
C ALA A 200 -16.33 -13.44 9.14
N ARG A 201 -15.66 -14.52 9.48
CA ARG A 201 -15.31 -15.63 8.56
C ARG A 201 -14.60 -15.13 7.30
N PHE A 202 -13.82 -14.07 7.45
CA PHE A 202 -13.09 -13.46 6.35
C PHE A 202 -11.86 -14.30 5.98
N THR A 203 -11.63 -14.58 4.69
CA THR A 203 -10.48 -15.38 4.24
C THR A 203 -9.19 -14.59 4.39
N HIS A 204 -8.35 -14.97 5.35
CA HIS A 204 -7.13 -14.24 5.65
C HIS A 204 -5.96 -15.15 6.07
N ALA A 205 -4.75 -14.61 5.99
CA ALA A 205 -3.53 -15.18 6.54
C ALA A 205 -2.74 -14.12 7.31
N PHE A 206 -1.98 -14.55 8.33
CA PHE A 206 -1.01 -13.70 9.01
C PHE A 206 0.39 -14.25 8.76
N GLU A 207 1.28 -13.36 8.30
CA GLU A 207 2.70 -13.63 8.10
C GLU A 207 3.53 -12.79 9.07
N HIS A 208 4.54 -13.39 9.67
CA HIS A 208 5.46 -12.73 10.58
C HIS A 208 6.89 -12.81 10.06
N PHE A 209 7.70 -11.80 10.37
CA PHE A 209 9.12 -11.82 10.09
C PHE A 209 9.93 -11.19 11.24
N ALA A 210 11.17 -11.61 11.38
CA ALA A 210 12.09 -11.13 12.41
C ALA A 210 12.60 -9.72 12.13
N GLY A 211 11.70 -8.72 12.13
CA GLY A 211 12.00 -7.34 11.81
C GLY A 211 11.10 -6.33 12.50
N GLY A 212 11.35 -5.05 12.25
CA GLY A 212 10.51 -3.92 12.71
C GLY A 212 9.56 -3.43 11.61
N HIS A 213 9.19 -2.16 11.66
CA HIS A 213 8.26 -1.50 10.74
C HIS A 213 8.88 -1.20 9.37
N ARG A 214 9.07 -2.23 8.55
CA ARG A 214 9.70 -2.15 7.21
C ARG A 214 9.21 -3.26 6.30
N LEU A 215 9.47 -3.15 5.00
CA LEU A 215 9.41 -4.29 4.10
C LEU A 215 10.57 -5.25 4.39
N ASP A 216 10.36 -6.54 4.17
CA ASP A 216 11.34 -7.61 4.33
C ASP A 216 11.39 -8.45 3.05
N ASP A 217 12.53 -8.47 2.38
CA ASP A 217 12.69 -9.05 1.06
C ASP A 217 12.31 -10.53 1.01
N ALA A 218 12.75 -11.33 2.00
CA ALA A 218 12.45 -12.75 2.04
C ALA A 218 10.95 -13.03 2.24
N THR A 219 10.31 -12.22 3.08
CA THR A 219 8.87 -12.32 3.33
C THR A 219 8.07 -11.80 2.12
N LEU A 220 8.52 -10.71 1.49
CA LEU A 220 7.90 -10.19 0.29
C LEU A 220 7.92 -11.23 -0.84
N ALA A 221 9.07 -11.86 -1.10
CA ALA A 221 9.21 -12.93 -2.08
C ALA A 221 8.27 -14.11 -1.78
N ARG A 222 8.17 -14.52 -0.51
CA ARG A 222 7.29 -15.62 -0.09
C ARG A 222 5.80 -15.29 -0.29
N VAL A 223 5.37 -14.10 0.11
CA VAL A 223 3.97 -13.67 -0.01
C VAL A 223 3.58 -13.43 -1.47
N ALA A 224 4.53 -12.98 -2.29
CA ALA A 224 4.38 -12.83 -3.74
C ALA A 224 4.41 -14.17 -4.50
N GLY A 225 4.68 -15.29 -3.83
CA GLY A 225 4.75 -16.60 -4.48
C GLY A 225 5.98 -16.78 -5.39
N VAL A 226 7.03 -16.00 -5.19
CA VAL A 226 8.31 -16.21 -5.89
C VAL A 226 8.91 -17.52 -5.40
N ALA A 227 9.01 -18.51 -6.30
CA ALA A 227 9.69 -19.76 -5.97
C ALA A 227 11.11 -19.46 -5.52
N ARG A 228 11.53 -19.97 -4.35
CA ARG A 228 12.93 -19.92 -3.95
C ARG A 228 13.74 -20.60 -5.05
N VAL A 229 14.49 -19.84 -5.83
CA VAL A 229 15.66 -20.41 -6.50
C VAL A 229 16.58 -20.82 -5.36
N VAL A 230 16.67 -22.11 -5.11
CA VAL A 230 17.66 -22.69 -4.17
C VAL A 230 19.00 -22.33 -4.79
N GLY A 231 19.56 -21.22 -4.30
CA GLY A 231 20.80 -20.64 -4.82
C GLY A 231 21.94 -21.63 -4.69
N GLY A 232 22.64 -21.81 -5.77
CA GLY A 232 23.96 -22.42 -5.74
C GLY A 232 24.84 -21.74 -4.72
N ALA A 233 25.62 -22.53 -4.00
CA ALA A 233 26.63 -22.05 -3.07
C ALA A 233 27.53 -21.00 -3.74
N PRO A 234 28.01 -20.00 -3.00
CA PRO A 234 28.96 -19.04 -3.56
C PRO A 234 30.23 -19.80 -3.98
N ALA A 235 30.57 -19.68 -5.26
CA ALA A 235 31.84 -20.18 -5.74
C ALA A 235 32.97 -19.46 -4.97
N THR A 236 33.73 -20.21 -4.22
CA THR A 236 34.95 -19.74 -3.56
C THR A 236 35.95 -19.31 -4.66
N PRO A 237 36.43 -18.08 -4.71
CA PRO A 237 37.49 -17.74 -5.65
C PRO A 237 38.77 -18.44 -5.22
N ALA A 238 39.27 -19.33 -6.08
CA ALA A 238 40.62 -19.83 -5.95
C ALA A 238 41.57 -18.68 -6.26
N PHE A 239 42.32 -18.25 -5.27
CA PHE A 239 43.50 -17.40 -5.49
C PHE A 239 44.70 -18.29 -5.89
N PRO A 240 45.52 -17.85 -6.83
CA PRO A 240 46.74 -18.54 -7.23
C PRO A 240 47.85 -18.44 -6.16
#